data_37858fbac92ab0d56924b1d1282c03f1
#
_entry.id   37858fbac92ab0d56924b1d1282c03f1
#
_cell.length_a   1.000
_cell.length_b   1.000
_cell.length_c   1.000
_cell.angle_alpha   90.00
_cell.angle_beta   90.00
_cell.angle_gamma   90.00
#
_symmetry.space_group_name_H-M   'P 1'
#
loop_
_entity.id
_entity.type
_entity.pdbx_description
1 polymer ?
#
loop_
_entity_poly.entity_id
_entity_poly.type
_entity_poly.pdbx_seq_one_letter_code
_entity_poly.pdbx_strand_id
1 'polypeptide(L)' 'MLEYRIDVIKELKKVGINTTVAKQSGIFGQATMKKFKEGDTRISLDNLNRLCCVLEMQPRDIIKYVES' A
#
# COMPACT_ATOMS: atom_id res chain seq x y z
N MET A 1 -13.79 -7.60 -7.92
CA MET A 1 -12.46 -7.78 -7.31
C MET A 1 -11.95 -6.45 -6.76
N LEU A 2 -11.04 -6.50 -5.81
CA LEU A 2 -10.45 -5.28 -5.24
C LEU A 2 -9.40 -4.68 -6.17
N GLU A 3 -9.38 -3.37 -6.24
CA GLU A 3 -8.38 -2.61 -7.00
C GLU A 3 -7.90 -1.44 -6.14
N TYR A 4 -6.65 -1.01 -6.37
CA TYR A 4 -6.16 0.21 -5.75
C TYR A 4 -6.75 1.43 -6.47
N ARG A 5 -7.14 2.43 -5.69
CA ARG A 5 -7.62 3.71 -6.21
C ARG A 5 -6.47 4.68 -6.46
N ILE A 6 -5.28 4.36 -5.93
CA ILE A 6 -4.10 5.22 -5.96
C ILE A 6 -2.90 4.40 -6.41
N ASP A 7 -1.84 5.08 -6.83
CA ASP A 7 -0.53 4.47 -7.02
C ASP A 7 0.15 4.44 -5.65
N VAL A 8 0.10 3.30 -4.97
CA VAL A 8 0.59 3.14 -3.60
C VAL A 8 2.07 3.52 -3.49
N ILE A 9 2.89 3.05 -4.43
CA ILE A 9 4.34 3.34 -4.40
C ILE A 9 4.58 4.84 -4.50
N LYS A 10 3.87 5.51 -5.40
CA LYS A 10 4.00 6.97 -5.58
C LYS A 10 3.58 7.72 -4.32
N GLU A 11 2.46 7.32 -3.71
CA GLU A 11 1.98 7.96 -2.49
C GLU A 11 2.92 7.73 -1.32
N LEU A 12 3.50 6.54 -1.21
CA LEU A 12 4.49 6.24 -0.18
C LEU A 12 5.74 7.12 -0.35
N LYS A 13 6.19 7.32 -1.58
CA LYS A 13 7.34 8.21 -1.85
C LYS A 13 7.06 9.64 -1.42
N LYS A 14 5.83 10.12 -1.57
CA LYS A 14 5.45 11.47 -1.14
C LYS A 14 5.60 11.67 0.36
N VAL A 15 5.43 10.60 1.15
CA VAL A 15 5.61 10.67 2.61
C VAL A 15 6.99 10.16 3.04
N GLY A 16 7.92 10.03 2.11
CA GLY A 16 9.30 9.68 2.41
C GLY A 16 9.57 8.18 2.55
N ILE A 17 8.66 7.34 2.10
CA ILE A 17 8.82 5.88 2.21
C ILE A 17 9.06 5.29 0.82
N ASN A 18 10.34 5.17 0.44
CA ASN A 18 10.72 4.42 -0.75
C ASN A 18 11.02 2.97 -0.36
N THR A 19 11.39 2.14 -1.34
CA THR A 19 11.67 0.72 -1.11
C THR A 19 12.79 0.51 -0.08
N THR A 20 13.83 1.32 -0.14
CA THR A 20 14.96 1.24 0.80
C THR A 20 14.51 1.56 2.23
N VAL A 21 13.77 2.65 2.40
CA VAL A 21 13.25 3.06 3.72
C VAL A 21 12.29 2.00 4.27
N ALA A 22 11.41 1.47 3.43
CA ALA A 22 10.48 0.42 3.84
C ALA A 22 11.23 -0.82 4.34
N LYS A 23 12.29 -1.22 3.65
CA LYS A 23 13.12 -2.37 4.03
C LYS A 23 13.87 -2.10 5.34
N GLN A 24 14.49 -0.94 5.47
CA GLN A 24 15.28 -0.58 6.65
C GLN A 24 14.43 -0.43 7.90
N SER A 25 13.26 0.18 7.78
CA SER A 25 12.35 0.39 8.90
C SER A 25 11.52 -0.85 9.24
N GLY A 26 11.41 -1.79 8.29
CA GLY A 26 10.58 -2.97 8.47
C GLY A 26 9.09 -2.70 8.42
N ILE A 27 8.66 -1.50 7.97
CA ILE A 27 7.25 -1.14 7.96
C ILE A 27 6.45 -2.00 6.97
N PHE A 28 7.07 -2.31 5.82
CA PHE A 28 6.50 -3.25 4.84
C PHE A 28 7.60 -4.19 4.37
N GLY A 29 7.29 -5.50 4.35
CA GLY A 29 8.21 -6.49 3.82
C GLY A 29 8.38 -6.36 2.31
N GLN A 30 9.42 -7.00 1.77
CA GLN A 30 9.70 -6.96 0.33
C GLN A 30 8.56 -7.53 -0.51
N ALA A 31 7.93 -8.62 -0.03
CA ALA A 31 6.80 -9.23 -0.74
C ALA A 31 5.61 -8.27 -0.81
N THR A 32 5.36 -7.53 0.26
CA THR A 32 4.27 -6.55 0.32
C THR A 32 4.57 -5.37 -0.62
N MET A 33 5.80 -4.87 -0.61
CA MET A 33 6.21 -3.78 -1.51
C MET A 33 6.08 -4.19 -2.98
N LYS A 34 6.41 -5.45 -3.28
CA LYS A 34 6.25 -5.99 -4.63
C LYS A 34 4.77 -6.00 -5.05
N LYS A 35 3.88 -6.40 -4.13
CA LYS A 35 2.43 -6.36 -4.39
C LYS A 35 1.96 -4.95 -4.68
N PHE A 36 2.42 -3.95 -3.93
CA PHE A 36 2.07 -2.55 -4.20
C PHE A 36 2.52 -2.12 -5.59
N LYS A 37 3.73 -2.51 -6.00
CA LYS A 37 4.28 -2.22 -7.33
C LYS A 37 3.44 -2.84 -8.44
N GLU A 38 2.99 -4.07 -8.24
CA GLU A 38 2.26 -4.83 -9.25
C GLU A 38 0.76 -4.53 -9.25
N GLY A 39 0.29 -3.72 -8.30
CA GLY A 39 -1.14 -3.47 -8.16
C GLY A 39 -1.90 -4.66 -7.57
N ASP A 40 -1.20 -5.55 -6.88
CA ASP A 40 -1.79 -6.74 -6.26
C ASP A 40 -2.40 -6.37 -4.91
N THR A 41 -3.72 -6.49 -4.80
CA THR A 41 -4.46 -6.12 -3.58
C THR A 41 -4.52 -7.24 -2.54
N ARG A 42 -3.85 -8.37 -2.77
CA ARG A 42 -3.84 -9.49 -1.82
C ARG A 42 -2.85 -9.22 -0.69
N ILE A 43 -3.14 -8.23 0.11
CA ILE A 43 -2.36 -7.84 1.28
C ILE A 43 -3.16 -8.15 2.54
N SER A 44 -2.48 -8.22 3.68
CA SER A 44 -3.16 -8.43 4.96
C SER A 44 -3.89 -7.15 5.39
N LEU A 45 -4.91 -7.31 6.25
CA LEU A 45 -5.58 -6.16 6.85
C LEU A 45 -4.60 -5.36 7.72
N ASP A 46 -3.60 -6.01 8.31
CA ASP A 46 -2.57 -5.32 9.07
C ASP A 46 -1.76 -4.38 8.18
N ASN A 47 -1.40 -4.83 6.97
CA ASN A 47 -0.71 -3.98 6.00
C ASN A 47 -1.60 -2.83 5.53
N LEU A 48 -2.88 -3.09 5.31
CA LEU A 48 -3.83 -2.05 4.96
C LEU A 48 -3.94 -1.02 6.10
N ASN A 49 -3.97 -1.50 7.34
CA ASN A 49 -3.99 -0.63 8.52
C ASN A 49 -2.76 0.29 8.53
N ARG A 50 -1.59 -0.25 8.24
CA ARG A 50 -0.34 0.53 8.18
C ARG A 50 -0.38 1.57 7.07
N LEU A 51 -0.91 1.20 5.89
CA LEU A 51 -1.08 2.15 4.79
C LEU A 51 -1.97 3.31 5.21
N CYS A 52 -3.12 3.02 5.83
CA CYS A 52 -4.03 4.04 6.30
C CYS A 52 -3.33 5.00 7.26
N CYS A 53 -2.51 4.46 8.15
CA CYS A 53 -1.77 5.25 9.13
C CYS A 53 -0.74 6.16 8.47
N VAL A 54 0.14 5.61 7.63
CA VAL A 54 1.25 6.38 7.06
C VAL A 54 0.80 7.34 5.97
N LEU A 55 -0.25 7.01 5.23
CA LEU A 55 -0.79 7.87 4.18
C LEU A 55 -1.87 8.81 4.70
N GLU A 56 -2.32 8.62 5.93
CA GLU A 56 -3.41 9.38 6.54
C GLU A 56 -4.67 9.32 5.67
N MET A 57 -5.00 8.11 5.23
CA MET A 57 -6.15 7.84 4.36
C MET A 57 -7.04 6.77 4.98
N GLN A 58 -8.31 6.80 4.61
CA GLN A 58 -9.24 5.73 4.94
C GLN A 58 -9.10 4.59 3.92
N PRO A 59 -9.47 3.35 4.28
CA PRO A 59 -9.41 2.25 3.33
C PRO A 59 -10.11 2.55 2.00
N ARG A 60 -11.25 3.23 2.03
CA ARG A 60 -12.00 3.61 0.83
C ARG A 60 -11.24 4.56 -0.10
N ASP A 61 -10.24 5.26 0.43
CA ASP A 61 -9.40 6.15 -0.38
C ASP A 61 -8.29 5.37 -1.07
N ILE A 62 -7.96 4.19 -0.57
CA ILE A 62 -6.84 3.36 -1.04
C ILE A 62 -7.32 2.26 -1.97
N ILE A 63 -8.42 1.59 -1.64
CA ILE A 63 -8.94 0.45 -2.39
C ILE A 63 -10.43 0.63 -2.69
N LYS A 64 -10.88 -0.10 -3.72
CA LYS A 64 -12.30 -0.18 -4.07
C LYS A 64 -12.64 -1.58 -4.56
N TYR A 65 -13.90 -1.96 -4.45
CA TYR A 65 -14.40 -3.19 -5.06
C TYR A 65 -14.95 -2.87 -6.45
N VAL A 66 -14.56 -3.65 -7.43
CA VAL A 66 -15.04 -3.54 -8.80
C VAL A 66 -15.67 -4.86 -9.20
N GLU A 67 -16.90 -4.82 -9.69
CA GLU A 67 -17.56 -6.01 -10.22
C GLU A 67 -16.86 -6.44 -11.50
N SER A 68 -16.64 -7.74 -11.61
CA SER A 68 -15.99 -8.32 -12.79
C SER A 68 -17.01 -8.91 -13.74
#